data_33359e342794974d2a2f045d176e6862
#
_entry.id   33359e342794974d2a2f045d176e6862
#
_cell.length_a   1.000
_cell.length_b   1.000
_cell.length_c   1.000
_cell.angle_alpha   90.00
_cell.angle_beta   90.00
_cell.angle_gamma   90.00
#
_symmetry.space_group_name_H-M   'P 1'
#
loop_
_entity.id
_entity.type
_entity.pdbx_description
1 polymer ?
#
loop_
_entity_poly.entity_id
_entity_poly.type
_entity_poly.pdbx_seq_one_letter_code
_entity_poly.pdbx_strand_id
1 'polypeptide(L)'
;MDGDTIDVTIDLGFDLFKKERVRVAGVDTPEKRTRNLEEKELGIDATNWLKKELEDVLAGDDELIVRTELVGGTGKYGRLLGWLYVGDETVSLNEKMITHGYAHAYDGGTKDMNLEKLREIRRSFGTLIES
;
A
#
# COMPACT_ATOMS: atom_id res chain seq x y z
N MET A 1 -3.46 -8.30 -6.70
CA MET A 1 -3.12 -7.12 -5.90
C MET A 1 -1.90 -7.42 -5.04
N ASP A 2 -0.87 -6.64 -5.21
CA ASP A 2 0.29 -6.68 -4.32
C ASP A 2 0.12 -5.68 -3.18
N GLY A 3 0.97 -5.75 -2.15
CA GLY A 3 0.86 -4.86 -1.01
C GLY A 3 1.10 -3.38 -1.32
N ASP A 4 1.67 -3.07 -2.48
CA ASP A 4 1.98 -1.71 -2.92
C ASP A 4 1.25 -1.31 -4.22
N THR A 5 0.30 -2.12 -4.69
CA THR A 5 -0.48 -1.82 -5.90
C THR A 5 -1.94 -2.18 -5.67
N ILE A 6 -2.84 -1.25 -5.99
CA ILE A 6 -4.28 -1.45 -5.87
C ILE A 6 -5.00 -1.05 -7.15
N ASP A 7 -6.16 -1.66 -7.38
CA ASP A 7 -7.06 -1.25 -8.43
C ASP A 7 -8.19 -0.42 -7.82
N VAL A 8 -8.41 0.77 -8.36
CA VAL A 8 -9.44 1.69 -7.87
C VAL A 8 -10.40 2.08 -8.98
N THR A 9 -11.63 2.41 -8.59
CA THR A 9 -12.60 3.05 -9.48
C THR A 9 -12.73 4.50 -9.04
N ILE A 10 -12.32 5.41 -9.90
CA ILE A 10 -12.33 6.84 -9.63
C ILE A 10 -13.63 7.44 -10.10
N ASP A 11 -14.31 8.18 -9.22
CA ASP A 11 -15.50 8.96 -9.56
C ASP A 11 -15.05 10.29 -10.17
N LEU A 12 -15.38 10.47 -11.45
CA LEU A 12 -15.06 11.69 -12.20
C LEU A 12 -16.19 12.72 -12.18
N GLY A 13 -17.27 12.44 -11.45
CA GLY A 13 -18.49 13.25 -11.48
C GLY A 13 -19.39 12.90 -12.67
N PHE A 14 -20.63 13.43 -12.68
CA PHE A 14 -21.59 13.23 -13.76
C PHE A 14 -21.87 11.74 -14.09
N ASP A 15 -21.81 10.87 -13.07
CA ASP A 15 -21.97 9.41 -13.22
C ASP A 15 -20.89 8.75 -14.09
N LEU A 16 -19.72 9.41 -14.24
CA LEU A 16 -18.58 8.86 -14.96
C LEU A 16 -17.58 8.26 -14.01
N PHE A 17 -17.15 7.04 -14.30
CA PHE A 17 -16.19 6.30 -13.48
C PHE A 17 -15.04 5.79 -14.35
N LYS A 18 -13.84 5.76 -13.78
CA LYS A 18 -12.65 5.24 -14.45
C LYS A 18 -11.94 4.25 -13.55
N LYS A 19 -11.62 3.08 -14.09
CA LYS A 19 -10.83 2.08 -13.39
C LYS A 19 -9.35 2.35 -13.64
N GLU A 20 -8.58 2.44 -12.56
CA GLU A 20 -7.15 2.70 -12.63
C GLU A 20 -6.39 1.77 -11.69
N ARG A 21 -5.20 1.39 -12.13
CA ARG A 21 -4.24 0.70 -11.26
C ARG A 21 -3.31 1.75 -10.66
N VAL A 22 -3.26 1.78 -9.33
CA VAL A 22 -2.51 2.79 -8.57
C VAL A 22 -1.45 2.08 -7.74
N ARG A 23 -0.21 2.54 -7.85
CA ARG A 23 0.86 2.11 -6.96
C ARG A 23 0.82 2.98 -5.70
N VAL A 24 0.87 2.35 -4.53
CA VAL A 24 0.88 3.05 -3.25
C VAL A 24 2.21 3.79 -3.12
N ALA A 25 2.13 5.12 -3.09
CA ALA A 25 3.31 5.98 -3.16
C ALA A 25 4.18 5.91 -1.90
N GLY A 26 5.48 6.01 -2.10
CA GLY A 26 6.44 6.16 -1.00
C GLY A 26 6.71 4.91 -0.17
N VAL A 27 6.21 3.74 -0.59
CA VAL A 27 6.38 2.50 0.15
C VAL A 27 6.98 1.39 -0.73
N ASP A 28 7.72 0.50 -0.10
CA ASP A 28 8.22 -0.72 -0.70
C ASP A 28 7.87 -1.89 0.22
N THR A 29 6.99 -2.77 -0.26
CA THR A 29 6.56 -3.95 0.49
C THR A 29 7.41 -5.17 0.13
N PRO A 30 7.53 -6.16 1.05
CA PRO A 30 8.16 -7.42 0.71
C PRO A 30 7.47 -8.10 -0.47
N GLU A 31 8.25 -8.78 -1.29
CA GLU A 31 7.74 -9.47 -2.47
C GLU A 31 6.85 -10.66 -2.08
N LYS A 32 5.70 -10.74 -2.69
CA LYS A 32 4.76 -11.83 -2.51
C LYS A 32 5.10 -13.03 -3.40
N ARG A 33 5.68 -12.75 -4.59
CA ARG A 33 6.08 -13.75 -5.58
C ARG A 33 7.60 -13.95 -5.54
N THR A 34 8.07 -14.65 -4.50
CA THR A 34 9.49 -14.89 -4.28
C THR A 34 9.70 -16.31 -3.75
N ARG A 35 10.91 -16.82 -3.92
CA ARG A 35 11.32 -18.10 -3.34
C ARG A 35 11.76 -17.97 -1.87
N ASN A 36 12.02 -16.75 -1.42
CA ASN A 36 12.33 -16.49 -0.02
C ASN A 36 11.02 -16.55 0.78
N LEU A 37 10.86 -17.59 1.59
CA LEU A 37 9.63 -17.82 2.34
C LEU A 37 9.36 -16.74 3.38
N GLU A 38 10.37 -16.18 4.01
CA GLU A 38 10.22 -15.10 4.99
C GLU A 38 9.68 -13.84 4.33
N GLU A 39 10.29 -13.46 3.19
CA GLU A 39 9.83 -12.32 2.43
C GLU A 39 8.42 -12.51 1.91
N LYS A 40 8.12 -13.71 1.41
CA LYS A 40 6.79 -14.05 0.90
C LYS A 40 5.71 -13.90 1.98
N GLU A 41 5.95 -14.39 3.19
CA GLU A 41 5.01 -14.26 4.31
C GLU A 41 4.74 -12.80 4.65
N LEU A 42 5.79 -11.99 4.74
CA LEU A 42 5.66 -10.57 5.03
C LEU A 42 4.97 -9.82 3.89
N GLY A 43 5.20 -10.21 2.64
CA GLY A 43 4.51 -9.65 1.48
C GLY A 43 3.02 -9.96 1.48
N ILE A 44 2.65 -11.19 1.81
CA ILE A 44 1.25 -11.60 1.95
C ILE A 44 0.58 -10.83 3.09
N ASP A 45 1.26 -10.69 4.22
CA ASP A 45 0.76 -9.93 5.36
C ASP A 45 0.51 -8.46 5.01
N ALA A 46 1.42 -7.83 4.30
CA ALA A 46 1.27 -6.44 3.86
C ALA A 46 0.05 -6.29 2.93
N THR A 47 -0.11 -7.22 1.99
CA THR A 47 -1.26 -7.24 1.08
C THR A 47 -2.57 -7.40 1.86
N ASN A 48 -2.61 -8.33 2.81
CA ASN A 48 -3.81 -8.59 3.60
C ASN A 48 -4.16 -7.41 4.52
N TRP A 49 -3.14 -6.76 5.10
CA TRP A 49 -3.36 -5.58 5.93
C TRP A 49 -3.99 -4.45 5.13
N LEU A 50 -3.42 -4.12 3.97
CA LEU A 50 -3.93 -3.05 3.12
C LEU A 50 -5.34 -3.38 2.62
N LYS A 51 -5.56 -4.62 2.21
CA LYS A 51 -6.87 -5.08 1.74
C LYS A 51 -7.93 -4.92 2.84
N LYS A 52 -7.61 -5.31 4.07
CA LYS A 52 -8.53 -5.17 5.19
C LYS A 52 -8.84 -3.71 5.50
N GLU A 53 -7.82 -2.85 5.51
CA GLU A 53 -8.03 -1.41 5.74
C GLU A 53 -8.97 -0.81 4.69
N LEU A 54 -8.78 -1.18 3.42
CA LEU A 54 -9.64 -0.71 2.34
C LEU A 54 -11.07 -1.25 2.44
N GLU A 55 -11.22 -2.53 2.79
CA GLU A 55 -12.54 -3.14 2.99
C GLU A 55 -13.29 -2.48 4.15
N ASP A 56 -12.61 -2.18 5.24
CA ASP A 56 -13.20 -1.53 6.41
C ASP A 56 -13.68 -0.11 6.06
N VAL A 57 -12.94 0.63 5.25
CA VAL A 57 -13.36 1.96 4.78
C VAL A 57 -14.62 1.86 3.92
N LEU A 58 -14.64 0.92 2.98
CA LEU A 58 -15.77 0.75 2.06
C LEU A 58 -17.02 0.23 2.77
N ALA A 59 -16.86 -0.50 3.86
CA ALA A 59 -17.98 -1.01 4.66
C ALA A 59 -18.49 0.01 5.68
N GLY A 60 -17.72 1.07 5.96
CA GLY A 60 -18.08 2.11 6.94
C GLY A 60 -18.66 3.36 6.29
N ASP A 61 -18.77 4.41 7.10
CA ASP A 61 -19.29 5.71 6.65
C ASP A 61 -18.19 6.64 6.12
N ASP A 62 -16.92 6.26 6.26
CA ASP A 62 -15.80 7.05 5.78
C ASP A 62 -15.56 6.87 4.29
N GLU A 63 -15.04 7.90 3.66
CA GLU A 63 -14.64 7.85 2.26
C GLU A 63 -13.15 7.56 2.14
N LEU A 64 -12.78 6.80 1.12
CA LEU A 64 -11.39 6.65 0.73
C LEU A 64 -11.03 7.77 -0.25
N ILE A 65 -10.08 8.60 0.13
CA ILE A 65 -9.58 9.68 -0.70
C ILE A 65 -8.22 9.26 -1.24
N VAL A 66 -8.09 9.26 -2.57
CA VAL A 66 -6.84 8.91 -3.24
C VAL A 66 -6.28 10.17 -3.89
N ARG A 67 -5.14 10.64 -3.38
CA ARG A 67 -4.40 11.73 -4.02
C ARG A 67 -3.42 11.10 -4.99
N THR A 68 -3.48 11.50 -6.25
CA THR A 68 -2.72 10.84 -7.32
C THR A 68 -1.67 11.75 -7.93
N GLU A 69 -0.59 11.13 -8.40
CA GLU A 69 0.46 11.78 -9.16
C GLU A 69 0.92 10.84 -10.28
N LEU A 70 0.97 11.34 -11.51
CA LEU A 70 1.48 10.58 -12.63
C LEU A 70 2.99 10.81 -12.75
N VAL A 71 3.76 9.75 -12.61
CA VAL A 71 5.23 9.79 -12.67
C VAL A 71 5.71 8.91 -13.83
N GLY A 72 6.81 9.33 -14.46
CA GLY A 72 7.41 8.56 -15.56
C GLY A 72 6.89 8.96 -16.92
N GLY A 73 6.28 10.13 -17.06
CA GLY A 73 5.83 10.69 -18.32
C GLY A 73 4.48 10.19 -18.78
N THR A 74 4.22 10.33 -20.06
CA THR A 74 2.94 9.99 -20.69
C THR A 74 3.01 8.62 -21.35
N GLY A 75 1.88 7.95 -21.43
CA GLY A 75 1.73 6.68 -22.12
C GLY A 75 1.87 5.45 -21.22
N LYS A 76 2.13 4.31 -21.84
CA LYS A 76 2.10 3.00 -21.18
C LYS A 76 3.17 2.78 -20.11
N TYR A 77 4.19 3.60 -20.08
CA TYR A 77 5.27 3.52 -19.09
C TYR A 77 5.08 4.45 -17.90
N GLY A 78 4.06 5.31 -17.95
CA GLY A 78 3.70 6.15 -16.82
C GLY A 78 3.10 5.32 -15.71
N ARG A 79 3.42 5.68 -14.45
CA ARG A 79 2.84 5.04 -13.27
C ARG A 79 2.01 6.05 -12.51
N LEU A 80 0.79 5.65 -12.17
CA LEU A 80 -0.07 6.44 -11.31
C LEU A 80 0.26 6.08 -9.86
N LEU A 81 0.79 7.05 -9.13
CA LEU A 81 1.08 6.92 -7.71
C LEU A 81 -0.07 7.47 -6.91
N GLY A 82 -0.37 6.83 -5.77
CA GLY A 82 -1.46 7.26 -4.91
C GLY A 82 -1.10 7.30 -3.43
N TRP A 83 -1.57 8.34 -2.78
CA TRP A 83 -1.58 8.45 -1.32
C TRP A 83 -3.01 8.25 -0.85
N LEU A 84 -3.20 7.28 0.07
CA LEU A 84 -4.52 6.82 0.47
C LEU A 84 -4.87 7.42 1.84
N TYR A 85 -5.99 8.15 1.88
CA TYR A 85 -6.48 8.79 3.11
C TYR A 85 -7.87 8.28 3.43
N VAL A 86 -8.16 8.05 4.71
CA VAL A 86 -9.47 7.61 5.19
C VAL A 86 -10.18 8.80 5.82
N GLY A 87 -11.29 9.23 5.20
CA GLY A 87 -12.10 10.32 5.74
C GLY A 87 -11.28 11.61 5.93
N ASP A 88 -11.33 12.17 7.13
CA ASP A 88 -10.63 13.40 7.49
C ASP A 88 -9.23 13.15 8.05
N GLU A 89 -8.74 11.92 8.06
CA GLU A 89 -7.42 11.62 8.60
C GLU A 89 -6.32 12.32 7.81
N THR A 90 -5.33 12.84 8.53
CA THR A 90 -4.17 13.53 7.94
C THR A 90 -3.01 12.58 7.68
N VAL A 91 -3.02 11.40 8.32
CA VAL A 91 -1.99 10.37 8.13
C VAL A 91 -2.51 9.38 7.09
N SER A 92 -1.76 9.21 6.02
CA SER A 92 -2.13 8.28 4.95
C SER A 92 -1.96 6.82 5.36
N LEU A 93 -2.66 5.91 4.68
CA LEU A 93 -2.41 4.47 4.81
C LEU A 93 -0.98 4.12 4.40
N ASN A 94 -0.41 4.88 3.46
CA ASN A 94 0.99 4.75 3.06
C ASN A 94 1.93 4.89 4.25
N GLU A 95 1.76 5.96 5.05
CA GLU A 95 2.55 6.17 6.25
C GLU A 95 2.29 5.12 7.32
N LYS A 96 1.04 4.69 7.46
CA LYS A 96 0.67 3.63 8.41
C LYS A 96 1.34 2.31 8.08
N MET A 97 1.50 1.96 6.81
CA MET A 97 2.22 0.76 6.40
C MET A 97 3.66 0.77 6.90
N ILE A 98 4.32 1.92 6.80
CA ILE A 98 5.70 2.07 7.26
C ILE A 98 5.76 2.00 8.79
N THR A 99 4.92 2.76 9.47
CA THR A 99 4.89 2.84 10.93
C THR A 99 4.61 1.48 11.56
N HIS A 100 3.72 0.70 10.97
CA HIS A 100 3.30 -0.61 11.50
C HIS A 100 4.17 -1.78 11.02
N GLY A 101 5.21 -1.52 10.23
CA GLY A 101 6.18 -2.55 9.83
C GLY A 101 5.76 -3.42 8.66
N TYR A 102 4.84 -2.98 7.82
CA TYR A 102 4.44 -3.70 6.62
C TYR A 102 5.24 -3.31 5.38
N ALA A 103 5.89 -2.16 5.41
CA ALA A 103 6.66 -1.65 4.30
C ALA A 103 7.80 -0.77 4.77
N HIS A 104 8.80 -0.62 3.91
CA HIS A 104 9.84 0.41 4.06
C HIS A 104 9.45 1.66 3.30
N ALA A 105 9.99 2.80 3.72
CA ALA A 105 9.90 4.03 2.94
C ALA A 105 10.69 3.86 1.64
N TYR A 106 10.13 4.35 0.54
CA TYR A 106 10.75 4.24 -0.78
C TYR A 106 10.64 5.56 -1.53
N ASP A 107 11.76 6.09 -1.98
CA ASP A 107 11.84 7.39 -2.66
C ASP A 107 12.07 7.29 -4.18
N GLY A 108 12.02 6.08 -4.72
CA GLY A 108 12.29 5.83 -6.14
C GLY A 108 13.73 5.41 -6.44
N GLY A 109 14.58 5.35 -5.42
CA GLY A 109 15.96 4.90 -5.56
C GLY A 109 16.12 3.39 -5.49
N THR A 110 17.25 2.95 -4.98
CA THR A 110 17.53 1.52 -4.81
C THR A 110 16.66 0.93 -3.71
N LYS A 111 16.01 -0.18 -4.00
CA LYS A 111 15.23 -0.91 -3.02
C LYS A 111 16.17 -1.68 -2.08
N ASP A 112 16.00 -1.48 -0.79
CA ASP A 112 16.79 -2.15 0.24
C ASP A 112 15.82 -2.75 1.27
N MET A 113 15.47 -4.02 1.07
CA MET A 113 14.49 -4.70 1.90
C MET A 113 15.15 -5.30 3.14
N ASN A 114 14.88 -4.72 4.30
CA ASN A 114 15.36 -5.23 5.59
C ASN A 114 14.20 -5.92 6.32
N LEU A 115 14.07 -7.22 6.13
CA LEU A 115 12.99 -8.01 6.70
C LEU A 115 13.02 -8.04 8.23
N GLU A 116 14.21 -8.09 8.83
CA GLU A 116 14.33 -8.14 10.28
C GLU A 116 13.81 -6.86 10.93
N LYS A 117 14.09 -5.72 10.32
CA LYS A 117 13.57 -4.43 10.81
C LYS A 117 12.04 -4.40 10.77
N LEU A 118 11.43 -4.90 9.70
CA LEU A 118 9.97 -4.99 9.62
C LEU A 118 9.42 -5.91 10.71
N ARG A 119 10.07 -7.03 10.97
CA ARG A 119 9.66 -7.94 12.02
C ARG A 119 9.75 -7.32 13.40
N GLU A 120 10.82 -6.57 13.67
CA GLU A 120 10.99 -5.87 14.96
C GLU A 120 9.83 -4.90 15.20
N ILE A 121 9.48 -4.10 14.19
CA ILE A 121 8.36 -3.16 14.29
C ILE A 121 7.07 -3.93 14.54
N ARG A 122 6.81 -4.98 13.80
CA ARG A 122 5.58 -5.76 13.92
C ARG A 122 5.48 -6.48 15.27
N ARG A 123 6.60 -6.93 15.84
CA ARG A 123 6.63 -7.49 17.19
C ARG A 123 6.22 -6.45 18.22
N SER A 124 6.68 -5.21 18.06
CA SER A 124 6.33 -4.13 18.98
C SER A 124 4.84 -3.81 18.99
N PHE A 125 4.15 -4.03 17.86
CA PHE A 125 2.69 -3.87 17.75
C PHE A 125 1.91 -5.15 18.05
N GLY A 126 2.60 -6.27 18.27
CA GLY A 126 1.93 -7.56 18.53
C GLY A 126 1.21 -8.14 17.31
N THR A 127 1.60 -7.75 16.09
CA THR A 127 0.94 -8.16 14.85
C THR A 127 1.70 -9.24 14.09
N LEU A 128 2.89 -9.63 14.54
CA LEU A 128 3.67 -10.68 13.89
C LEU A 128 3.27 -12.04 14.47
N ILE A 129 2.83 -12.94 13.58
CA ILE A 129 2.54 -14.31 13.95
C ILE A 129 3.83 -15.11 13.72
N GLU A 130 4.41 -15.61 14.81
CA GLU A 130 5.59 -16.45 14.77
C GLU A 130 5.20 -17.89 15.03
N SER A 131 5.67 -18.77 14.16
CA SER A 131 5.47 -20.21 14.35
C SER A 131 6.61 -20.85 15.13
#